data_15db154c3036f354f657218bf0d40948
#
_entry.id   15db154c3036f354f657218bf0d40948
#
_cell.length_a   1.000
_cell.length_b   1.000
_cell.length_c   1.000
_cell.angle_alpha   90.00
_cell.angle_beta   90.00
_cell.angle_gamma   90.00
#
_symmetry.space_group_name_H-M   'P 1'
#
loop_
_entity.id
_entity.type
_entity.pdbx_description
1 polymer ?
#
loop_
_entity_poly.entity_id
_entity_poly.type
_entity_poly.pdbx_seq_one_letter_code
_entity_poly.pdbx_strand_id
1 'polypeptide(L)'
;NAIKDFQKKNGLAVDGIAGTNTFKKLDNENRSSTKYRFPVNYIYVSQTYKSTHKAVDLGWSSKYYGRNQDIYACYDGTVIVNSYASDAGNYVAIRHDNGDISRYLHLNSRSNLKVGTRVQKGEKVGIMGTTGRSTGPHLHFDLTKNGSRVNPLDYLYVYSGQIVNSSSQSLVRYI
;
A
#
# COMPACT_ATOMS: atom_id res chain seq x y z
N ASN A 1 -20.33 -18.49 12.35
CA ASN A 1 -18.98 -18.00 12.72
C ASN A 1 -18.22 -17.73 11.42
N ALA A 2 -17.83 -16.49 11.17
CA ALA A 2 -17.21 -16.05 9.91
C ALA A 2 -16.04 -16.93 9.45
N ILE A 3 -15.22 -17.45 10.38
CA ILE A 3 -14.09 -18.33 10.05
C ILE A 3 -14.61 -19.68 9.51
N LYS A 4 -15.60 -20.29 10.17
CA LYS A 4 -16.19 -21.55 9.70
C LYS A 4 -16.88 -21.42 8.36
N ASP A 5 -17.56 -20.31 8.13
CA ASP A 5 -18.23 -20.02 6.86
C ASP A 5 -17.23 -19.85 5.73
N PHE A 6 -16.12 -19.15 6.00
CA PHE A 6 -14.99 -19.00 5.06
C PHE A 6 -14.33 -20.35 4.76
N GLN A 7 -14.05 -21.17 5.80
CA GLN A 7 -13.45 -22.48 5.65
C GLN A 7 -14.33 -23.39 4.79
N LYS A 8 -15.64 -23.43 5.07
CA LYS A 8 -16.61 -24.22 4.32
C LYS A 8 -16.65 -23.79 2.85
N LYS A 9 -16.74 -22.48 2.59
CA LYS A 9 -16.76 -21.92 1.23
C LYS A 9 -15.50 -22.28 0.43
N ASN A 10 -14.35 -22.43 1.10
CA ASN A 10 -13.06 -22.65 0.48
C ASN A 10 -12.55 -24.09 0.55
N GLY A 11 -13.39 -25.05 0.96
CA GLY A 11 -13.01 -26.46 1.04
C GLY A 11 -11.92 -26.77 2.08
N LEU A 12 -11.82 -25.96 3.13
CA LEU A 12 -10.88 -26.13 4.23
C LEU A 12 -11.53 -26.91 5.40
N ALA A 13 -10.71 -27.45 6.31
CA ALA A 13 -11.21 -28.03 7.54
C ALA A 13 -12.01 -26.99 8.34
N VAL A 14 -13.26 -27.31 8.67
CA VAL A 14 -14.23 -26.37 9.30
C VAL A 14 -14.12 -26.48 10.82
N ASP A 15 -12.99 -26.11 11.38
CA ASP A 15 -12.71 -26.15 12.81
C ASP A 15 -13.00 -24.81 13.51
N GLY A 16 -13.10 -23.72 12.75
CA GLY A 16 -13.31 -22.38 13.27
C GLY A 16 -12.02 -21.74 13.78
N ILE A 17 -10.86 -22.33 13.49
CA ILE A 17 -9.53 -21.84 13.84
C ILE A 17 -8.86 -21.29 12.59
N ALA A 18 -8.43 -20.03 12.62
CA ALA A 18 -7.65 -19.45 11.53
C ALA A 18 -6.21 -19.98 11.55
N GLY A 19 -6.04 -21.23 11.19
CA GLY A 19 -4.73 -21.86 11.04
C GLY A 19 -4.04 -21.49 9.73
N THR A 20 -2.82 -22.02 9.51
CA THR A 20 -1.95 -21.68 8.37
C THR A 20 -2.64 -21.80 7.01
N ASN A 21 -3.46 -22.83 6.79
CA ASN A 21 -4.16 -23.03 5.52
C ASN A 21 -5.30 -22.04 5.32
N THR A 22 -6.00 -21.67 6.40
CA THR A 22 -7.03 -20.62 6.38
C THR A 22 -6.39 -19.27 6.05
N PHE A 23 -5.25 -18.93 6.67
CA PHE A 23 -4.51 -17.70 6.35
C PHE A 23 -3.97 -17.70 4.92
N LYS A 24 -3.35 -18.79 4.44
CA LYS A 24 -2.88 -18.87 3.05
C LYS A 24 -4.01 -18.66 2.04
N LYS A 25 -5.19 -19.21 2.31
CA LYS A 25 -6.34 -19.06 1.42
C LYS A 25 -6.91 -17.64 1.46
N LEU A 26 -7.01 -17.05 2.66
CA LEU A 26 -7.37 -15.64 2.85
C LEU A 26 -6.40 -14.71 2.12
N ASP A 27 -5.09 -14.95 2.24
CA ASP A 27 -4.06 -14.17 1.56
C ASP A 27 -4.16 -14.29 0.03
N ASN A 28 -4.45 -15.49 -0.49
CA ASN A 28 -4.63 -15.71 -1.92
C ASN A 28 -5.89 -15.01 -2.45
N GLU A 29 -7.02 -15.06 -1.72
CA GLU A 29 -8.23 -14.32 -2.11
C GLU A 29 -8.02 -12.81 -2.04
N ASN A 30 -7.33 -12.33 -1.02
CA ASN A 30 -6.95 -10.91 -0.91
C ASN A 30 -5.98 -10.49 -2.02
N ARG A 31 -5.07 -11.37 -2.46
CA ARG A 31 -4.19 -11.11 -3.62
C ARG A 31 -4.98 -11.05 -4.93
N SER A 32 -5.97 -11.94 -5.12
CA SER A 32 -6.81 -11.95 -6.32
C SER A 32 -7.86 -10.83 -6.36
N SER A 33 -8.07 -10.10 -5.24
CA SER A 33 -8.95 -8.95 -5.19
C SER A 33 -8.46 -7.84 -6.14
N THR A 34 -9.35 -7.29 -6.95
CA THR A 34 -9.09 -6.12 -7.81
C THR A 34 -8.92 -4.81 -7.02
N LYS A 35 -9.01 -4.87 -5.69
CA LYS A 35 -8.89 -3.71 -4.80
C LYS A 35 -7.42 -3.43 -4.47
N TYR A 36 -7.04 -2.17 -4.43
CA TYR A 36 -5.71 -1.74 -4.04
C TYR A 36 -5.55 -1.81 -2.52
N ARG A 37 -4.40 -2.32 -2.07
CA ARG A 37 -3.99 -2.32 -0.67
C ARG A 37 -3.39 -0.97 -0.30
N PHE A 38 -3.60 -0.48 0.93
CA PHE A 38 -2.78 0.61 1.47
C PHE A 38 -1.29 0.22 1.44
N PRO A 39 -0.41 1.11 0.95
CA PRO A 39 1.02 0.79 0.78
C PRO A 39 1.83 0.78 2.08
N VAL A 40 1.19 0.88 3.23
CA VAL A 40 1.78 0.88 4.58
C VAL A 40 1.00 -0.04 5.50
N ASN A 41 1.64 -0.56 6.57
CA ASN A 41 0.93 -1.36 7.57
C ASN A 41 0.27 -0.53 8.67
N TYR A 42 0.84 0.64 9.01
CA TYR A 42 0.19 1.62 9.86
C TYR A 42 -0.36 2.76 9.01
N ILE A 43 -1.68 2.86 8.95
CA ILE A 43 -2.39 3.81 8.10
C ILE A 43 -2.72 5.05 8.94
N TYR A 44 -1.97 6.12 8.71
CA TYR A 44 -2.24 7.45 9.21
C TYR A 44 -2.23 8.41 8.03
N VAL A 45 -3.40 8.88 7.62
CA VAL A 45 -3.56 9.87 6.55
C VAL A 45 -3.24 11.25 7.12
N SER A 46 -2.04 11.75 6.83
CA SER A 46 -1.58 13.06 7.31
C SER A 46 -1.97 14.20 6.36
N GLN A 47 -2.15 13.90 5.07
CA GLN A 47 -2.66 14.85 4.08
C GLN A 47 -3.51 14.13 3.03
N THR A 48 -4.69 14.69 2.74
CA THR A 48 -5.61 14.15 1.74
C THR A 48 -5.38 14.76 0.35
N TYR A 49 -5.97 14.12 -0.66
CA TYR A 49 -5.96 14.62 -2.05
C TYR A 49 -6.70 15.95 -2.17
N LYS A 50 -6.13 16.89 -2.92
CA LYS A 50 -6.72 18.18 -3.31
C LYS A 50 -6.10 18.70 -4.61
N SER A 51 -6.64 19.76 -5.18
CA SER A 51 -6.16 20.34 -6.47
C SER A 51 -4.67 20.68 -6.47
N THR A 52 -4.14 21.16 -5.35
CA THR A 52 -2.72 21.51 -5.14
C THR A 52 -1.84 20.38 -4.65
N HIS A 53 -2.45 19.22 -4.30
CA HIS A 53 -1.77 18.03 -3.78
C HIS A 53 -2.46 16.78 -4.32
N LYS A 54 -2.08 16.36 -5.53
CA LYS A 54 -2.72 15.22 -6.22
C LYS A 54 -2.18 13.87 -5.74
N ALA A 55 -2.22 13.65 -4.43
CA ALA A 55 -1.71 12.48 -3.73
C ALA A 55 -2.40 12.32 -2.37
N VAL A 56 -2.06 11.27 -1.65
CA VAL A 56 -2.29 11.12 -0.23
C VAL A 56 -0.94 10.99 0.48
N ASP A 57 -0.76 11.72 1.58
CA ASP A 57 0.41 11.52 2.43
C ASP A 57 0.07 10.60 3.60
N LEU A 58 0.86 9.56 3.78
CA LEU A 58 0.74 8.57 4.84
C LEU A 58 1.88 8.74 5.82
N GLY A 59 1.55 9.12 7.05
CA GLY A 59 2.50 9.44 8.11
C GLY A 59 2.98 8.19 8.88
N TRP A 60 3.64 8.42 9.99
CA TRP A 60 4.26 7.42 10.85
C TRP A 60 3.71 7.47 12.28
N SER A 61 4.08 6.48 13.11
CA SER A 61 3.74 6.44 14.52
C SER A 61 4.92 5.93 15.33
N SER A 62 5.28 6.65 16.39
CA SER A 62 6.32 6.22 17.33
C SER A 62 5.95 4.94 18.09
N LYS A 63 4.64 4.66 18.24
CA LYS A 63 4.13 3.48 18.95
C LYS A 63 4.19 2.22 18.08
N TYR A 64 3.95 2.38 16.78
CA TYR A 64 3.88 1.24 15.89
C TYR A 64 5.06 1.22 14.92
N TYR A 65 5.46 1.00 14.03
CA TYR A 65 6.51 0.91 13.02
C TYR A 65 7.56 2.03 13.01
N GLY A 66 7.47 3.03 13.91
CA GLY A 66 8.41 4.15 13.93
C GLY A 66 8.38 4.99 12.65
N ARG A 67 9.44 5.78 12.44
CA ARG A 67 9.57 6.70 11.29
C ARG A 67 9.87 6.01 9.97
N ASN A 68 10.41 4.79 10.02
CA ASN A 68 10.95 4.07 8.86
C ASN A 68 10.13 2.80 8.56
N GLN A 69 8.79 2.91 8.57
CA GLN A 69 7.98 1.75 8.25
C GLN A 69 8.19 1.29 6.79
N ASP A 70 8.03 -0.01 6.57
CA ASP A 70 8.12 -0.61 5.26
C ASP A 70 7.00 -0.11 4.34
N ILE A 71 7.34 0.10 3.09
CA ILE A 71 6.43 0.48 2.02
C ILE A 71 6.20 -0.72 1.10
N TYR A 72 4.95 -0.95 0.72
CA TYR A 72 4.53 -2.12 -0.02
C TYR A 72 3.80 -1.76 -1.33
N ALA A 73 3.93 -2.60 -2.34
CA ALA A 73 3.18 -2.47 -3.59
C ALA A 73 1.67 -2.55 -3.32
N CYS A 74 0.92 -1.57 -3.80
CA CYS A 74 -0.54 -1.51 -3.59
C CYS A 74 -1.30 -2.52 -4.45
N TYR A 75 -0.72 -2.98 -5.57
CA TYR A 75 -1.29 -3.94 -6.51
C TYR A 75 -0.17 -4.63 -7.29
N ASP A 76 -0.48 -5.75 -7.96
CA ASP A 76 0.47 -6.48 -8.81
C ASP A 76 0.90 -5.60 -9.99
N GLY A 77 2.17 -5.68 -10.37
CA GLY A 77 2.69 -4.86 -11.46
C GLY A 77 4.18 -5.03 -11.72
N THR A 78 4.72 -4.12 -12.51
CA THR A 78 6.14 -4.08 -12.88
C THR A 78 6.73 -2.72 -12.51
N VAL A 79 7.89 -2.72 -11.89
CA VAL A 79 8.64 -1.49 -11.58
C VAL A 79 9.05 -0.81 -12.89
N ILE A 80 8.61 0.42 -13.10
CA ILE A 80 8.94 1.21 -14.29
C ILE A 80 9.91 2.36 -14.00
N VAL A 81 10.04 2.76 -12.73
CA VAL A 81 11.02 3.76 -12.28
C VAL A 81 11.56 3.35 -10.92
N ASN A 82 12.87 3.49 -10.72
CA ASN A 82 13.54 3.51 -9.43
C ASN A 82 14.66 4.56 -9.53
N SER A 83 14.40 5.77 -9.02
CA SER A 83 15.24 6.92 -9.27
C SER A 83 15.26 7.89 -8.09
N TYR A 84 15.95 9.02 -8.28
CA TYR A 84 15.95 10.18 -7.39
C TYR A 84 15.63 11.44 -8.20
N ALA A 85 14.82 12.32 -7.62
CA ALA A 85 14.59 13.68 -8.11
C ALA A 85 14.58 14.64 -6.92
N SER A 86 14.93 15.93 -7.16
CA SER A 86 15.07 16.93 -6.08
C SER A 86 13.80 17.17 -5.29
N ASP A 87 12.64 17.03 -5.92
CA ASP A 87 11.32 17.16 -5.30
C ASP A 87 10.80 15.85 -4.73
N ALA A 88 10.87 14.77 -5.51
CA ALA A 88 10.35 13.45 -5.12
C ALA A 88 11.24 12.67 -4.13
N GLY A 89 12.53 13.05 -4.02
CA GLY A 89 13.50 12.25 -3.31
C GLY A 89 13.77 10.92 -4.00
N ASN A 90 14.13 9.90 -3.24
CA ASN A 90 14.16 8.53 -3.74
C ASN A 90 12.73 8.05 -3.96
N TYR A 91 12.44 7.52 -5.15
CA TYR A 91 11.09 7.09 -5.47
C TYR A 91 11.05 5.88 -6.40
N VAL A 92 9.96 5.15 -6.31
CA VAL A 92 9.61 4.03 -7.18
C VAL A 92 8.28 4.35 -7.86
N ALA A 93 8.14 3.96 -9.13
CA ALA A 93 6.87 3.88 -9.84
C ALA A 93 6.62 2.46 -10.33
N ILE A 94 5.39 2.00 -10.17
CA ILE A 94 4.93 0.67 -10.58
C ILE A 94 3.78 0.84 -11.58
N ARG A 95 3.91 0.21 -12.75
CA ARG A 95 2.80 0.02 -13.68
C ARG A 95 2.10 -1.28 -13.32
N HIS A 96 0.85 -1.18 -12.97
CA HIS A 96 0.00 -2.29 -12.58
C HIS A 96 -0.57 -3.03 -13.80
N ASP A 97 -1.02 -4.27 -13.58
CA ASP A 97 -1.52 -5.15 -14.64
C ASP A 97 -2.78 -4.62 -15.33
N ASN A 98 -3.52 -3.75 -14.66
CA ASN A 98 -4.69 -3.05 -15.21
C ASN A 98 -4.35 -1.73 -15.92
N GLY A 99 -3.06 -1.42 -16.11
CA GLY A 99 -2.56 -0.21 -16.76
C GLY A 99 -2.39 1.02 -15.86
N ASP A 100 -2.87 0.98 -14.63
CA ASP A 100 -2.72 2.07 -13.67
C ASP A 100 -1.26 2.21 -13.22
N ILE A 101 -0.88 3.39 -12.72
CA ILE A 101 0.48 3.64 -12.21
C ILE A 101 0.40 4.17 -10.78
N SER A 102 1.12 3.54 -9.86
CA SER A 102 1.35 4.07 -8.52
C SER A 102 2.77 4.60 -8.37
N ARG A 103 2.94 5.66 -7.55
CA ARG A 103 4.26 6.18 -7.20
C ARG A 103 4.40 6.29 -5.69
N TYR A 104 5.61 5.98 -5.22
CA TYR A 104 6.00 5.90 -3.83
C TYR A 104 7.21 6.82 -3.63
N LEU A 105 6.99 8.04 -3.11
CA LEU A 105 7.99 9.09 -3.02
C LEU A 105 8.53 9.24 -1.59
N HIS A 106 9.64 9.97 -1.48
CA HIS A 106 10.34 10.30 -0.24
C HIS A 106 10.89 9.08 0.50
N LEU A 107 11.21 8.01 -0.24
CA LEU A 107 11.81 6.80 0.34
C LEU A 107 13.14 7.13 1.02
N ASN A 108 13.47 6.40 2.08
CA ASN A 108 14.71 6.59 2.85
C ASN A 108 15.97 6.41 2.00
N SER A 109 15.93 5.47 1.08
CA SER A 109 17.01 5.17 0.12
C SER A 109 16.40 4.69 -1.20
N ARG A 110 17.24 4.54 -2.23
CA ARG A 110 16.79 3.83 -3.44
C ARG A 110 16.30 2.43 -3.08
N SER A 111 15.24 2.02 -3.72
CA SER A 111 14.74 0.65 -3.61
C SER A 111 15.75 -0.35 -4.16
N ASN A 112 15.78 -1.55 -3.61
CA ASN A 112 16.57 -2.66 -4.15
C ASN A 112 15.93 -3.28 -5.41
N LEU A 113 14.70 -2.90 -5.74
CA LEU A 113 13.98 -3.39 -6.91
C LEU A 113 14.53 -2.73 -8.19
N LYS A 114 14.94 -3.52 -9.16
CA LYS A 114 15.39 -3.01 -10.47
C LYS A 114 14.16 -2.64 -11.34
N VAL A 115 14.33 -1.68 -12.24
CA VAL A 115 13.35 -1.44 -13.31
C VAL A 115 13.16 -2.72 -14.12
N GLY A 116 11.92 -3.08 -14.40
CA GLY A 116 11.53 -4.35 -15.02
C GLY A 116 11.20 -5.47 -14.01
N THR A 117 11.51 -5.30 -12.71
CA THR A 117 11.15 -6.29 -11.69
C THR A 117 9.63 -6.40 -11.55
N ARG A 118 9.13 -7.62 -11.59
CA ARG A 118 7.75 -7.95 -11.28
C ARG A 118 7.54 -7.92 -9.77
N VAL A 119 6.48 -7.28 -9.30
CA VAL A 119 6.10 -7.24 -7.89
C VAL A 119 4.65 -7.66 -7.70
N GLN A 120 4.38 -8.30 -6.58
CA GLN A 120 3.04 -8.68 -6.15
C GLN A 120 2.48 -7.65 -5.15
N LYS A 121 1.16 -7.53 -5.10
CA LYS A 121 0.46 -6.75 -4.08
C LYS A 121 0.92 -7.16 -2.66
N GLY A 122 1.37 -6.18 -1.87
CA GLY A 122 1.92 -6.44 -0.54
C GLY A 122 3.42 -6.80 -0.52
N GLU A 123 4.09 -6.86 -1.66
CA GLU A 123 5.54 -7.01 -1.70
C GLU A 123 6.24 -5.70 -1.33
N LYS A 124 7.35 -5.79 -0.59
CA LYS A 124 8.10 -4.62 -0.12
C LYS A 124 8.72 -3.88 -1.29
N VAL A 125 8.44 -2.58 -1.36
CA VAL A 125 8.96 -1.66 -2.39
C VAL A 125 10.12 -0.82 -1.85
N GLY A 126 10.11 -0.49 -0.57
CA GLY A 126 11.12 0.36 0.05
C GLY A 126 10.83 0.61 1.51
N ILE A 127 11.42 1.67 2.04
CA ILE A 127 11.27 2.12 3.44
C ILE A 127 10.86 3.60 3.40
N MET A 128 9.89 3.98 4.23
CA MET A 128 9.48 5.37 4.42
C MET A 128 10.67 6.23 4.84
N GLY A 129 10.78 7.41 4.27
CA GLY A 129 11.83 8.37 4.60
C GLY A 129 11.35 9.81 4.51
N THR A 130 12.30 10.71 4.27
CA THR A 130 12.07 12.15 4.15
C THR A 130 13.02 12.77 3.11
N THR A 131 13.40 12.01 2.09
CA THR A 131 14.31 12.49 1.03
C THR A 131 13.57 13.40 0.05
N GLY A 132 14.32 14.27 -0.64
CA GLY A 132 13.76 15.26 -1.55
C GLY A 132 13.08 16.42 -0.82
N ARG A 133 12.03 17.01 -1.42
CA ARG A 133 11.27 18.12 -0.83
C ARG A 133 10.22 17.59 0.16
N SER A 134 10.65 17.35 1.38
CA SER A 134 9.82 16.78 2.45
C SER A 134 10.07 17.53 3.76
N THR A 135 9.03 17.76 4.55
CA THR A 135 9.11 18.43 5.86
C THR A 135 9.27 17.45 7.03
N GLY A 136 9.19 16.15 6.77
CA GLY A 136 9.33 15.09 7.78
C GLY A 136 8.98 13.72 7.21
N PRO A 137 9.24 12.64 7.95
CA PRO A 137 9.00 11.28 7.47
C PRO A 137 7.54 11.04 7.09
N HIS A 138 7.28 10.71 5.83
CA HIS A 138 5.98 10.29 5.31
C HIS A 138 6.16 9.59 3.96
N LEU A 139 5.17 8.84 3.55
CA LEU A 139 5.03 8.37 2.19
C LEU A 139 4.09 9.29 1.43
N HIS A 140 4.59 9.99 0.42
CA HIS A 140 3.74 10.62 -0.58
C HIS A 140 3.37 9.55 -1.62
N PHE A 141 2.07 9.25 -1.69
CA PHE A 141 1.54 8.20 -2.56
C PHE A 141 0.55 8.78 -3.55
N ASP A 142 0.83 8.62 -4.83
CA ASP A 142 -0.10 8.98 -5.90
C ASP A 142 -0.48 7.81 -6.80
N LEU A 143 -1.68 7.90 -7.37
CA LEU A 143 -2.26 6.91 -8.27
C LEU A 143 -2.72 7.61 -9.55
N THR A 144 -2.29 7.06 -10.69
CA THR A 144 -2.70 7.50 -12.02
C THR A 144 -3.56 6.42 -12.65
N LYS A 145 -4.76 6.79 -13.07
CA LYS A 145 -5.73 5.93 -13.76
C LYS A 145 -6.12 6.58 -15.08
N ASN A 146 -6.08 5.83 -16.18
CA ASN A 146 -6.41 6.35 -17.51
C ASN A 146 -5.68 7.66 -17.84
N GLY A 147 -4.38 7.74 -17.48
CA GLY A 147 -3.53 8.89 -17.74
C GLY A 147 -3.74 10.09 -16.82
N SER A 148 -4.68 10.05 -15.86
CA SER A 148 -4.98 11.15 -14.94
C SER A 148 -4.73 10.76 -13.48
N ARG A 149 -4.19 11.68 -12.67
CA ARG A 149 -4.07 11.49 -11.23
C ARG A 149 -5.43 11.56 -10.56
N VAL A 150 -5.73 10.54 -9.78
CA VAL A 150 -6.99 10.40 -9.03
C VAL A 150 -6.73 10.46 -7.52
N ASN A 151 -7.79 10.67 -6.74
CA ASN A 151 -7.69 10.56 -5.27
C ASN A 151 -7.44 9.09 -4.87
N PRO A 152 -6.27 8.73 -4.31
CA PRO A 152 -5.97 7.34 -3.99
C PRO A 152 -6.93 6.73 -2.96
N LEU A 153 -7.49 7.52 -2.04
CA LEU A 153 -8.43 7.03 -1.02
C LEU A 153 -9.72 6.46 -1.60
N ASP A 154 -10.07 6.80 -2.85
CA ASP A 154 -11.24 6.24 -3.52
C ASP A 154 -11.02 4.79 -4.00
N TYR A 155 -9.78 4.33 -3.99
CA TYR A 155 -9.37 3.01 -4.53
C TYR A 155 -8.67 2.12 -3.50
N LEU A 156 -8.08 2.71 -2.44
CA LEU A 156 -7.35 2.00 -1.41
C LEU A 156 -8.29 1.36 -0.38
N TYR A 157 -7.98 0.13 0.00
CA TYR A 157 -8.70 -0.63 1.01
C TYR A 157 -7.75 -1.11 2.11
N VAL A 158 -8.28 -1.20 3.32
CA VAL A 158 -7.59 -1.80 4.47
C VAL A 158 -7.70 -3.31 4.38
N TYR A 159 -6.57 -3.99 4.44
CA TYR A 159 -6.46 -5.45 4.46
C TYR A 159 -6.23 -5.95 5.90
N SER A 160 -6.48 -7.24 6.11
CA SER A 160 -6.19 -7.89 7.39
C SER A 160 -4.73 -7.67 7.81
N GLY A 161 -4.51 -7.35 9.08
CA GLY A 161 -3.18 -7.07 9.64
C GLY A 161 -2.68 -5.63 9.49
N GLN A 162 -3.41 -4.76 8.77
CA GLN A 162 -3.10 -3.33 8.76
C GLN A 162 -3.77 -2.63 9.96
N ILE A 163 -3.07 -1.66 10.54
CA ILE A 163 -3.53 -0.86 11.68
C ILE A 163 -3.94 0.51 11.17
N VAL A 164 -5.15 0.95 11.49
CA VAL A 164 -5.65 2.28 11.12
C VAL A 164 -5.60 3.20 12.33
N ASN A 165 -4.98 4.37 12.15
CA ASN A 165 -5.00 5.44 13.16
C ASN A 165 -6.45 5.93 13.38
N SER A 166 -6.82 6.23 14.61
CA SER A 166 -8.17 6.65 14.97
C SER A 166 -8.66 7.88 14.18
N SER A 167 -7.78 8.84 13.92
CA SER A 167 -8.11 10.04 13.13
C SER A 167 -8.32 9.76 11.63
N SER A 168 -7.94 8.57 11.16
CA SER A 168 -8.06 8.19 9.74
C SER A 168 -9.18 7.20 9.46
N GLN A 169 -9.90 6.73 10.48
CA GLN A 169 -10.92 5.68 10.34
C GLN A 169 -12.06 6.06 9.39
N SER A 170 -12.49 7.32 9.39
CA SER A 170 -13.55 7.81 8.50
C SER A 170 -13.10 8.01 7.05
N LEU A 171 -11.78 8.00 6.78
CA LEU A 171 -11.20 8.25 5.46
C LEU A 171 -10.90 6.96 4.69
N VAL A 172 -10.97 5.80 5.34
CA VAL A 172 -10.50 4.53 4.76
C VAL A 172 -11.65 3.55 4.54
N ARG A 173 -11.44 2.64 3.59
CA ARG A 173 -12.38 1.54 3.26
C ARG A 173 -11.79 0.22 3.73
N TYR A 174 -12.64 -0.68 4.19
CA TYR A 174 -12.28 -2.03 4.62
C TYR A 174 -12.71 -3.06 3.57
N ILE A 175 -11.97 -4.18 3.49
CA ILE A 175 -12.35 -5.36 2.70
C ILE A 175 -13.33 -6.23 3.46
#